data_70007e8e4616df6f5cc22436f8a5423b
#
_entry.id   70007e8e4616df6f5cc22436f8a5423b
#
_cell.length_a   1.000
_cell.length_b   1.000
_cell.length_c   1.000
_cell.angle_alpha   90.00
_cell.angle_beta   90.00
_cell.angle_gamma   90.00
#
_symmetry.space_group_name_H-M   'P 1'
#
loop_
_entity.id
_entity.type
_entity.pdbx_description
1 polymer ?
#
loop_
_entity_poly.entity_id
_entity_poly.type
_entity_poly.pdbx_seq_one_letter_code
_entity_poly.pdbx_strand_id
1 'polypeptide(L)' 'VHEAPKSGGLGGEIAASLYERVLFDLRAPIQRVAAADIPPPLYRLEALYMPAVEDILAACDTVLGYA' A
#
# COMPACT_ATOMS: atom_id res chain seq x y z
N VAL A 1 1.68 -3.18 3.35
CA VAL A 1 2.53 -3.60 2.22
C VAL A 1 2.01 -4.92 1.67
N HIS A 2 1.78 -4.97 0.39
CA HIS A 2 1.24 -6.17 -0.24
C HIS A 2 1.73 -6.29 -1.68
N GLU A 3 2.05 -7.49 -2.12
CA GLU A 3 2.53 -7.72 -3.49
C GLU A 3 1.42 -7.75 -4.54
N ALA A 4 0.17 -7.90 -4.13
CA ALA A 4 -0.96 -7.86 -5.05
C ALA A 4 -1.24 -6.43 -5.52
N PRO A 5 -1.96 -6.26 -6.66
CA PRO A 5 -2.36 -4.94 -7.13
C PRO A 5 -3.18 -4.19 -6.09
N LYS A 6 -3.11 -2.85 -6.13
CA LYS A 6 -3.86 -2.00 -5.22
C LYS A 6 -5.37 -2.19 -5.36
N SER A 7 -5.84 -2.26 -6.60
CA SER A 7 -7.25 -2.50 -6.88
C SER A 7 -7.56 -3.99 -6.88
N GLY A 8 -8.60 -4.39 -6.17
CA GLY A 8 -9.01 -5.79 -6.10
C GLY A 8 -8.14 -6.66 -5.23
N GLY A 9 -7.09 -6.11 -4.61
CA GLY A 9 -6.26 -6.86 -3.69
C GLY A 9 -6.81 -6.84 -2.26
N LEU A 10 -6.33 -7.76 -1.44
CA LEU A 10 -6.75 -7.88 -0.03
C LEU A 10 -6.45 -6.61 0.77
N GLY A 11 -5.39 -5.88 0.40
CA GLY A 11 -5.00 -4.65 1.10
C GLY A 11 -6.11 -3.61 1.17
N GLY A 12 -6.89 -3.46 0.08
CA GLY A 12 -8.02 -2.53 0.06
C GLY A 12 -9.10 -2.92 1.05
N GLU A 13 -9.40 -4.20 1.16
CA GLU A 13 -10.39 -4.69 2.11
C GLU A 13 -9.92 -4.53 3.55
N ILE A 14 -8.65 -4.79 3.81
CA ILE A 14 -8.06 -4.60 5.14
C ILE A 14 -8.13 -3.11 5.52
N ALA A 15 -7.76 -2.20 4.61
CA ALA A 15 -7.81 -0.77 4.86
C ALA A 15 -9.25 -0.32 5.17
N ALA A 16 -10.23 -0.79 4.39
CA ALA A 16 -11.63 -0.45 4.62
C ALA A 16 -12.10 -0.94 5.98
N SER A 17 -11.77 -2.17 6.35
CA SER A 17 -12.13 -2.74 7.66
C SER A 17 -11.50 -1.96 8.81
N LEU A 18 -10.24 -1.53 8.66
CA LEU A 18 -9.57 -0.73 9.67
C LEU A 18 -10.23 0.64 9.83
N TYR A 19 -10.61 1.28 8.73
CA TYR A 19 -11.29 2.57 8.80
C TYR A 19 -12.64 2.46 9.50
N GLU A 20 -13.37 1.39 9.28
CA GLU A 20 -14.65 1.20 9.95
C GLU A 20 -14.51 1.02 11.46
N ARG A 21 -13.41 0.43 11.91
CA ARG A 21 -13.22 0.06 13.32
C ARG A 21 -12.43 1.07 14.12
N VAL A 22 -11.39 1.66 13.53
CA VAL A 22 -10.41 2.45 14.29
C VAL A 22 -10.14 3.82 13.67
N LEU A 23 -11.01 4.33 12.81
CA LEU A 23 -10.79 5.60 12.14
C LEU A 23 -10.39 6.73 13.10
N PHE A 24 -11.09 6.85 14.22
CA PHE A 24 -10.85 7.92 15.18
C PHE A 24 -9.60 7.69 16.05
N ASP A 25 -9.05 6.49 16.03
CA ASP A 25 -7.82 6.16 16.76
C ASP A 25 -6.56 6.30 15.90
N LEU A 26 -6.73 6.50 14.58
CA LEU A 26 -5.59 6.66 13.68
C LEU A 26 -4.99 8.06 13.81
N ARG A 27 -3.66 8.13 13.85
CA ARG A 27 -2.93 9.39 13.87
C ARG A 27 -2.57 9.90 12.48
N ALA A 28 -2.71 9.05 11.47
CA ALA A 28 -2.43 9.37 10.08
C ALA A 28 -3.32 8.51 9.19
N PRO A 29 -3.58 8.94 7.95
CA PRO A 29 -4.27 8.09 6.98
C PRO A 29 -3.50 6.80 6.75
N ILE A 30 -4.24 5.73 6.46
CA ILE A 30 -3.63 4.45 6.10
C ILE A 30 -2.92 4.62 4.77
N GLN A 31 -1.65 4.21 4.70
CA GLN A 31 -0.87 4.18 3.48
C GLN A 31 -0.80 2.76 2.95
N ARG A 32 -1.04 2.60 1.67
CA ARG A 32 -1.01 1.30 1.02
C ARG A 32 0.15 1.25 0.03
N VAL A 33 1.06 0.30 0.26
CA VAL A 33 2.15 0.02 -0.66
C VAL A 33 1.87 -1.34 -1.29
N ALA A 34 1.53 -1.35 -2.55
CA ALA A 34 1.12 -2.54 -3.27
C ALA A 34 1.64 -2.51 -4.71
N ALA A 35 1.50 -3.65 -5.40
CA ALA A 35 1.89 -3.72 -6.80
C ALA A 35 1.02 -2.79 -7.65
N ALA A 36 1.55 -2.36 -8.79
CA ALA A 36 0.82 -1.51 -9.71
C ALA A 36 -0.41 -2.24 -10.28
N ASP A 37 -1.45 -1.46 -10.62
CA ASP A 37 -2.68 -1.99 -11.21
C ASP A 37 -2.50 -2.23 -12.72
N ILE A 38 -1.59 -3.13 -13.05
CA ILE A 38 -1.31 -3.51 -14.43
C ILE A 38 -1.22 -5.04 -14.50
N PRO A 39 -1.42 -5.64 -15.68
CA PRO A 39 -1.19 -7.09 -15.84
C PRO A 39 0.24 -7.42 -15.44
N PRO A 40 0.48 -8.61 -14.82
CA PRO A 40 1.84 -8.99 -14.45
C PRO A 40 2.77 -8.92 -15.66
N PRO A 41 3.88 -8.15 -15.58
CA PRO A 41 4.82 -8.05 -16.70
C PRO A 41 5.66 -9.31 -16.82
N LEU A 42 6.42 -9.40 -17.92
CA LEU A 42 7.43 -10.43 -18.03
C LEU A 42 8.38 -10.31 -16.84
N TYR A 43 8.94 -11.45 -16.43
CA TYR A 43 9.71 -11.50 -15.19
C TYR A 43 10.88 -10.50 -15.17
N ARG A 44 11.41 -10.09 -16.34
CA ARG A 44 12.47 -9.07 -16.41
C ARG A 44 12.01 -7.70 -15.93
N LEU A 45 10.70 -7.44 -15.92
CA LEU A 45 10.12 -6.18 -15.49
C LEU A 45 9.49 -6.29 -14.09
N GLU A 46 9.68 -7.42 -13.42
CA GLU A 46 9.08 -7.66 -12.11
C GLU A 46 9.45 -6.59 -11.09
N ALA A 47 10.70 -6.10 -11.14
CA ALA A 47 11.16 -5.05 -10.24
C ALA A 47 10.39 -3.74 -10.39
N LEU A 48 9.81 -3.48 -11.58
CA LEU A 48 8.99 -2.30 -11.82
C LEU A 48 7.53 -2.51 -11.38
N TYR A 49 7.14 -3.77 -11.24
CA TYR A 49 5.77 -4.14 -10.87
C TYR A 49 5.59 -4.27 -9.36
N MET A 50 6.58 -4.85 -8.68
CA MET A 50 6.50 -5.14 -7.26
C MET A 50 6.83 -3.93 -6.40
N PRO A 51 6.28 -3.85 -5.16
CA PRO A 51 6.65 -2.80 -4.23
C PRO A 51 8.15 -2.83 -3.95
N ALA A 52 8.79 -1.68 -3.96
CA ALA A 52 10.22 -1.55 -3.66
C ALA A 52 10.42 -0.97 -2.26
N VAL A 53 11.65 -1.09 -1.75
CA VAL A 53 12.02 -0.53 -0.44
C VAL A 53 11.76 0.98 -0.40
N GLU A 54 12.04 1.69 -1.49
CA GLU A 54 11.81 3.13 -1.58
C GLU A 54 10.34 3.49 -1.40
N ASP A 55 9.44 2.67 -1.94
CA ASP A 55 8.00 2.90 -1.79
C ASP A 55 7.55 2.76 -0.35
N ILE A 56 8.10 1.76 0.35
CA ILE A 56 7.81 1.52 1.76
C ILE A 56 8.33 2.68 2.61
N LEU A 57 9.57 3.12 2.35
CA LEU A 57 10.17 4.23 3.07
C LEU A 57 9.39 5.53 2.85
N ALA A 58 8.96 5.80 1.62
CA ALA A 58 8.16 6.98 1.32
C ALA A 58 6.83 6.95 2.06
N ALA A 59 6.17 5.80 2.13
CA ALA A 59 4.93 5.65 2.88
C ALA A 59 5.15 5.86 4.39
N CYS A 60 6.23 5.34 4.93
CA CYS A 60 6.59 5.55 6.33
C CYS A 60 6.83 7.04 6.63
N ASP A 61 7.56 7.73 5.76
CA ASP A 61 7.80 9.17 5.93
C ASP A 61 6.51 9.96 5.89
N THR A 62 5.59 9.60 4.99
CA THR A 62 4.28 10.25 4.91
C THR A 62 3.51 10.09 6.22
N VAL A 63 3.47 8.87 6.77
CA VAL A 63 2.75 8.59 8.02
C VAL A 63 3.38 9.33 9.19
N LEU A 64 4.70 9.31 9.29
CA LEU A 64 5.42 9.96 10.40
C LEU A 64 5.33 11.49 10.32
N GLY A 65 5.10 12.05 9.13
CA GLY A 65 4.95 13.48 8.93
C GLY A 65 3.60 14.02 9.36
N TYR A 66 2.62 13.19 9.65
CA TYR A 66 1.32 13.65 10.13
C TYR A 66 1.41 14.03 11.60
N ALA A 67 0.97 15.24 11.89
CA ALA A 67 0.97 15.76 13.26
C ALA A 67 -0.28 15.32 14.01
#